data_1b9445f8803586599df3086ddb1d0050
#
_entry.id   1b9445f8803586599df3086ddb1d0050
#
_cell.length_a   1.000
_cell.length_b   1.000
_cell.length_c   1.000
_cell.angle_alpha   90.00
_cell.angle_beta   90.00
_cell.angle_gamma   90.00
#
_symmetry.space_group_name_H-M   'P 1'
#
loop_
_entity.id
_entity.type
_entity.pdbx_description
1 polymer ?
#
loop_
_entity_poly.entity_id
_entity_poly.type
_entity_poly.pdbx_seq_one_letter_code
_entity_poly.pdbx_strand_id
1 'polypeptide(L)'
;LKDDPLISQWGERRYLGMPTEEPFNKSHVEVSFADANEAHWMFCDPVEGSLPQEGTDQAATDTHVLELLGIKPEIGAEFTLTFDVDGHETTQTFTLCGWWEYDEAIVANHVLIPEIRVNEVLAEVGVNPDNPDDGMTGRWNLDVMLKSDSRHIERDLNQILENHGYQSETAGDNYIDTGVNWGYTGARMSDIVDPMTVMAIAGVILLIVFTGYLIIYNVFQISVAGDIRFYGLLKTIGTTPRQLRRIIRLQALTLSAVGI
;
A
#
# COMPACT_ATOMS: atom_id res chain seq x y z
N LEU A 1 4.30 -0.10 -25.97
CA LEU A 1 4.82 0.27 -24.66
C LEU A 1 5.64 -0.86 -24.01
N LYS A 2 5.14 -2.11 -24.03
CA LYS A 2 5.75 -3.28 -23.35
C LYS A 2 7.22 -3.54 -23.72
N ASP A 3 7.61 -3.22 -24.94
CA ASP A 3 8.98 -3.43 -25.46
C ASP A 3 9.93 -2.24 -25.19
N ASP A 4 9.50 -1.24 -24.40
CA ASP A 4 10.35 -0.09 -24.08
C ASP A 4 11.56 -0.52 -23.23
N PRO A 5 12.79 -0.07 -23.56
CA PRO A 5 14.00 -0.47 -22.85
C PRO A 5 14.05 -0.07 -21.36
N LEU A 6 13.23 0.88 -20.92
CA LEU A 6 13.13 1.30 -19.52
C LEU A 6 12.27 0.36 -18.67
N ILE A 7 11.43 -0.47 -19.31
CA ILE A 7 10.58 -1.46 -18.62
C ILE A 7 11.40 -2.73 -18.35
N SER A 8 11.36 -3.22 -17.11
CA SER A 8 11.98 -4.49 -16.70
C SER A 8 10.99 -5.66 -16.73
N GLN A 9 9.77 -5.40 -16.27
CA GLN A 9 8.66 -6.35 -16.23
C GLN A 9 7.35 -5.58 -16.44
N TRP A 10 6.34 -6.25 -16.92
CA TRP A 10 5.00 -5.71 -17.07
C TRP A 10 3.95 -6.78 -16.79
N GLY A 11 2.77 -6.35 -16.38
CA GLY A 11 1.56 -7.13 -16.20
C GLY A 11 0.38 -6.41 -16.81
N GLU A 12 -0.63 -7.16 -17.21
CA GLU A 12 -1.85 -6.64 -17.82
C GLU A 12 -3.07 -7.06 -17.04
N ARG A 13 -3.97 -6.11 -16.86
CA ARG A 13 -5.24 -6.31 -16.18
C ARG A 13 -6.37 -5.62 -16.94
N ARG A 14 -7.57 -6.21 -16.85
CA ARG A 14 -8.82 -5.58 -17.26
C ARG A 14 -9.87 -5.79 -16.21
N TYR A 15 -10.28 -4.72 -15.55
CA TYR A 15 -11.39 -4.73 -14.61
C TYR A 15 -12.71 -4.85 -15.37
N LEU A 16 -13.59 -5.74 -14.93
CA LEU A 16 -14.90 -5.95 -15.54
C LEU A 16 -16.04 -5.42 -14.67
N GLY A 17 -16.05 -5.74 -13.40
CA GLY A 17 -17.13 -5.34 -12.50
C GLY A 17 -16.98 -5.95 -11.11
N MET A 18 -18.03 -5.77 -10.29
CA MET A 18 -18.03 -6.29 -8.92
C MET A 18 -19.44 -6.74 -8.49
N PRO A 19 -19.56 -7.83 -7.70
CA PRO A 19 -20.82 -8.20 -7.07
C PRO A 19 -21.15 -7.19 -5.95
N THR A 20 -22.39 -6.71 -5.94
CA THR A 20 -22.86 -5.69 -4.99
C THR A 20 -23.91 -6.22 -4.01
N GLU A 21 -24.57 -7.32 -4.37
CA GLU A 21 -25.63 -7.94 -3.58
C GLU A 21 -25.07 -8.88 -2.49
N GLU A 22 -25.95 -9.27 -1.54
CA GLU A 22 -25.56 -10.29 -0.55
C GLU A 22 -25.20 -11.62 -1.23
N PRO A 23 -24.13 -12.29 -0.76
CA PRO A 23 -23.33 -12.06 0.45
C PRO A 23 -22.13 -11.13 0.27
N PHE A 24 -21.94 -10.53 -0.90
CA PHE A 24 -20.75 -9.76 -1.27
C PHE A 24 -20.80 -8.28 -0.84
N ASN A 25 -21.96 -7.77 -0.41
CA ASN A 25 -22.19 -6.36 -0.07
C ASN A 25 -21.29 -5.77 1.05
N LYS A 26 -20.51 -6.62 1.74
CA LYS A 26 -19.56 -6.22 2.78
C LYS A 26 -18.10 -6.54 2.42
N SER A 27 -17.88 -7.11 1.25
CA SER A 27 -16.56 -7.52 0.77
C SER A 27 -16.26 -6.83 -0.55
N HIS A 28 -15.05 -6.32 -0.68
CA HIS A 28 -14.61 -5.77 -1.97
C HIS A 28 -14.12 -6.93 -2.84
N VAL A 29 -14.95 -7.34 -3.81
CA VAL A 29 -14.63 -8.42 -4.75
C VAL A 29 -14.66 -7.88 -6.17
N GLU A 30 -13.59 -8.06 -6.91
CA GLU A 30 -13.47 -7.60 -8.30
C GLU A 30 -13.42 -8.78 -9.27
N VAL A 31 -14.24 -8.72 -10.32
CA VAL A 31 -14.15 -9.63 -11.45
C VAL A 31 -13.25 -9.00 -12.51
N SER A 32 -12.18 -9.68 -12.90
CA SER A 32 -11.18 -9.12 -13.81
C SER A 32 -10.42 -10.20 -14.58
N PHE A 33 -9.82 -9.80 -15.67
CA PHE A 33 -8.69 -10.52 -16.28
C PHE A 33 -7.38 -9.99 -15.68
N ALA A 34 -6.43 -10.89 -15.46
CA ALA A 34 -5.03 -10.56 -15.17
C ALA A 34 -4.12 -11.60 -15.83
N ASP A 35 -3.01 -11.15 -16.39
CA ASP A 35 -1.97 -12.06 -16.84
C ASP A 35 -1.19 -12.65 -15.66
N ALA A 36 -0.25 -13.55 -15.91
CA ALA A 36 0.49 -14.25 -14.86
C ALA A 36 1.35 -13.31 -14.00
N ASN A 37 1.92 -12.27 -14.58
CA ASN A 37 2.72 -11.29 -13.84
C ASN A 37 1.84 -10.43 -12.94
N GLU A 38 0.73 -9.93 -13.50
CA GLU A 38 -0.22 -9.11 -12.76
C GLU A 38 -0.89 -9.90 -11.64
N ALA A 39 -1.35 -11.12 -11.91
CA ALA A 39 -1.90 -12.01 -10.90
C ALA A 39 -0.91 -12.24 -9.74
N HIS A 40 0.38 -12.45 -10.05
CA HIS A 40 1.43 -12.56 -9.04
C HIS A 40 1.59 -11.27 -8.21
N TRP A 41 1.57 -10.10 -8.84
CA TRP A 41 1.68 -8.81 -8.12
C TRP A 41 0.45 -8.47 -7.28
N MET A 42 -0.71 -9.00 -7.68
CA MET A 42 -1.96 -8.91 -6.93
C MET A 42 -2.08 -9.97 -5.82
N PHE A 43 -1.06 -10.81 -5.60
CA PHE A 43 -1.07 -11.94 -4.66
C PHE A 43 -2.15 -13.00 -4.98
N CYS A 44 -2.47 -13.16 -6.25
CA CYS A 44 -3.44 -14.13 -6.75
C CYS A 44 -2.77 -15.39 -7.32
N ASP A 45 -1.69 -15.84 -6.71
CA ASP A 45 -0.99 -17.07 -7.11
C ASP A 45 -1.77 -18.31 -6.62
N PRO A 46 -2.27 -19.19 -7.51
CA PRO A 46 -2.99 -20.37 -7.07
C PRO A 46 -2.14 -21.32 -6.24
N VAL A 47 -2.64 -21.70 -5.05
CA VAL A 47 -2.01 -22.76 -4.23
C VAL A 47 -2.41 -24.15 -4.73
N GLU A 48 -3.56 -24.24 -5.43
CA GLU A 48 -4.00 -25.44 -6.14
C GLU A 48 -4.64 -25.05 -7.47
N GLY A 49 -4.41 -25.83 -8.51
CA GLY A 49 -4.90 -25.57 -9.86
C GLY A 49 -4.02 -24.59 -10.64
N SER A 50 -4.64 -23.74 -11.44
CA SER A 50 -3.94 -22.77 -12.30
C SER A 50 -4.79 -21.50 -12.51
N LEU A 51 -4.18 -20.47 -13.08
CA LEU A 51 -4.92 -19.34 -13.63
C LEU A 51 -5.83 -19.79 -14.79
N PRO A 52 -6.95 -19.05 -15.05
CA PRO A 52 -7.89 -19.38 -16.10
C PRO A 52 -7.26 -19.42 -17.48
N GLN A 53 -7.66 -20.38 -18.30
CA GLN A 53 -7.17 -20.53 -19.67
C GLN A 53 -8.10 -19.82 -20.66
N GLU A 54 -7.53 -19.16 -21.66
CA GLU A 54 -8.27 -18.50 -22.73
C GLU A 54 -9.24 -19.46 -23.45
N GLY A 55 -10.42 -18.95 -23.78
CA GLY A 55 -11.46 -19.72 -24.49
C GLY A 55 -12.20 -20.72 -23.63
N THR A 56 -12.15 -20.60 -22.30
CA THR A 56 -12.87 -21.44 -21.35
C THR A 56 -13.79 -20.63 -20.45
N ASP A 57 -14.69 -21.31 -19.72
CA ASP A 57 -15.52 -20.72 -18.65
C ASP A 57 -14.83 -20.81 -17.27
N GLN A 58 -13.53 -20.93 -17.25
CA GLN A 58 -12.76 -21.07 -16.03
C GLN A 58 -12.70 -19.76 -15.25
N ALA A 59 -12.66 -19.88 -13.91
CA ALA A 59 -12.31 -18.79 -13.02
C ALA A 59 -11.41 -19.28 -11.89
N ALA A 60 -10.56 -18.39 -11.39
CA ALA A 60 -9.75 -18.61 -10.20
C ALA A 60 -10.04 -17.51 -9.17
N THR A 61 -10.06 -17.88 -7.87
CA THR A 61 -10.42 -16.93 -6.80
C THR A 61 -9.82 -17.35 -5.46
N ASP A 62 -9.97 -16.52 -4.44
CA ASP A 62 -9.52 -16.81 -3.08
C ASP A 62 -10.56 -17.61 -2.25
N THR A 63 -10.06 -18.14 -1.11
CA THR A 63 -10.89 -18.95 -0.20
C THR A 63 -12.03 -18.16 0.44
N HIS A 64 -11.93 -16.84 0.63
CA HIS A 64 -13.00 -16.00 1.16
C HIS A 64 -14.16 -15.86 0.17
N VAL A 65 -13.87 -15.64 -1.10
CA VAL A 65 -14.92 -15.61 -2.14
C VAL A 65 -15.63 -16.95 -2.25
N LEU A 66 -14.89 -18.06 -2.17
CA LEU A 66 -15.50 -19.41 -2.16
C LEU A 66 -16.39 -19.62 -0.94
N GLU A 67 -16.00 -19.13 0.24
CA GLU A 67 -16.83 -19.17 1.46
C GLU A 67 -18.12 -18.35 1.28
N LEU A 68 -18.04 -17.15 0.72
CA LEU A 68 -19.21 -16.31 0.43
C LEU A 68 -20.17 -16.99 -0.55
N LEU A 69 -19.65 -17.73 -1.54
CA LEU A 69 -20.43 -18.53 -2.47
C LEU A 69 -20.98 -19.83 -1.85
N GLY A 70 -20.50 -20.23 -0.68
CA GLY A 70 -20.85 -21.49 -0.03
C GLY A 70 -20.27 -22.73 -0.74
N ILE A 71 -19.13 -22.57 -1.43
CA ILE A 71 -18.49 -23.61 -2.26
C ILE A 71 -17.19 -24.04 -1.60
N LYS A 72 -16.90 -25.34 -1.71
CA LYS A 72 -15.60 -25.86 -1.28
C LYS A 72 -14.52 -25.57 -2.33
N PRO A 73 -13.26 -25.38 -1.93
CA PRO A 73 -12.14 -25.17 -2.84
C PRO A 73 -11.76 -26.48 -3.58
N GLU A 74 -12.65 -26.97 -4.43
CA GLU A 74 -12.47 -28.19 -5.22
C GLU A 74 -12.38 -27.80 -6.72
N ILE A 75 -11.27 -28.11 -7.38
CA ILE A 75 -11.09 -27.84 -8.80
C ILE A 75 -12.16 -28.55 -9.62
N GLY A 76 -12.80 -27.82 -10.53
CA GLY A 76 -13.92 -28.28 -11.33
C GLY A 76 -15.29 -27.98 -10.72
N ALA A 77 -15.38 -27.38 -9.53
CA ALA A 77 -16.64 -26.92 -8.97
C ALA A 77 -17.25 -25.82 -9.85
N GLU A 78 -18.53 -25.94 -10.17
CA GLU A 78 -19.27 -24.89 -10.89
C GLU A 78 -19.88 -23.92 -9.90
N PHE A 79 -19.82 -22.63 -10.24
CA PHE A 79 -20.47 -21.57 -9.48
C PHE A 79 -21.03 -20.48 -10.38
N THR A 80 -22.05 -19.81 -9.87
CA THR A 80 -22.69 -18.69 -10.57
C THR A 80 -22.46 -17.43 -9.76
N LEU A 81 -22.04 -16.37 -10.43
CA LEU A 81 -21.79 -15.05 -9.83
C LEU A 81 -22.62 -13.99 -10.56
N THR A 82 -23.37 -13.22 -9.78
CA THR A 82 -24.08 -12.03 -10.26
C THR A 82 -23.28 -10.81 -9.87
N PHE A 83 -22.97 -9.95 -10.83
CA PHE A 83 -22.17 -8.74 -10.60
C PHE A 83 -22.58 -7.59 -11.53
N ASP A 84 -22.28 -6.39 -11.09
CA ASP A 84 -22.53 -5.15 -11.84
C ASP A 84 -21.34 -4.84 -12.77
N VAL A 85 -21.67 -4.50 -14.01
CA VAL A 85 -20.75 -4.08 -15.04
C VAL A 85 -21.21 -2.72 -15.55
N ASP A 86 -20.65 -1.65 -15.00
CA ASP A 86 -20.99 -0.26 -15.35
C ASP A 86 -22.49 0.06 -15.28
N GLY A 87 -23.13 -0.35 -14.18
CA GLY A 87 -24.56 -0.17 -13.95
C GLY A 87 -25.48 -1.21 -14.62
N HIS A 88 -24.90 -2.25 -15.23
CA HIS A 88 -25.62 -3.36 -15.85
C HIS A 88 -25.37 -4.65 -15.08
N GLU A 89 -26.41 -5.16 -14.41
CA GLU A 89 -26.31 -6.44 -13.70
C GLU A 89 -26.23 -7.60 -14.71
N THR A 90 -25.27 -8.49 -14.52
CA THR A 90 -25.13 -9.73 -15.30
C THR A 90 -24.90 -10.92 -14.38
N THR A 91 -25.28 -12.10 -14.83
CA THR A 91 -25.10 -13.37 -14.12
C THR A 91 -24.32 -14.33 -14.99
N GLN A 92 -23.16 -14.75 -14.52
CA GLN A 92 -22.26 -15.62 -15.27
C GLN A 92 -21.97 -16.90 -14.48
N THR A 93 -21.80 -18.01 -15.17
CA THR A 93 -21.43 -19.29 -14.59
C THR A 93 -20.00 -19.63 -14.95
N PHE A 94 -19.23 -20.06 -13.97
CA PHE A 94 -17.81 -20.36 -14.09
C PHE A 94 -17.50 -21.75 -13.52
N THR A 95 -16.38 -22.31 -13.98
CA THR A 95 -15.78 -23.54 -13.44
C THR A 95 -14.49 -23.16 -12.70
N LEU A 96 -14.37 -23.50 -11.42
CA LEU A 96 -13.19 -23.23 -10.61
C LEU A 96 -11.99 -23.99 -11.15
N CYS A 97 -10.95 -23.27 -11.59
CA CYS A 97 -9.71 -23.86 -12.12
C CYS A 97 -8.51 -23.67 -11.22
N GLY A 98 -8.59 -22.76 -10.25
CA GLY A 98 -7.53 -22.48 -9.30
C GLY A 98 -8.04 -21.64 -8.13
N TRP A 99 -7.34 -21.72 -7.01
CA TRP A 99 -7.66 -20.91 -5.85
C TRP A 99 -6.42 -20.66 -5.00
N TRP A 100 -6.45 -19.54 -4.24
CA TRP A 100 -5.42 -19.13 -3.29
C TRP A 100 -6.02 -18.79 -1.92
N GLU A 101 -5.16 -18.77 -0.90
CA GLU A 101 -5.57 -18.43 0.46
C GLU A 101 -5.89 -16.93 0.57
N TYR A 102 -7.00 -16.64 1.24
CA TYR A 102 -7.36 -15.26 1.59
C TYR A 102 -6.37 -14.65 2.58
N ASP A 103 -5.99 -13.40 2.36
CA ASP A 103 -5.16 -12.61 3.25
C ASP A 103 -5.90 -11.32 3.65
N GLU A 104 -6.19 -11.16 4.95
CA GLU A 104 -6.86 -9.97 5.49
C GLU A 104 -6.10 -8.65 5.24
N ALA A 105 -4.80 -8.71 4.97
CA ALA A 105 -4.01 -7.53 4.65
C ALA A 105 -4.30 -6.99 3.24
N ILE A 106 -4.91 -7.80 2.37
CA ILE A 106 -5.25 -7.44 0.99
C ILE A 106 -6.70 -6.93 0.97
N VAL A 107 -6.87 -5.68 0.55
CA VAL A 107 -8.18 -4.99 0.60
C VAL A 107 -9.18 -5.55 -0.41
N ALA A 108 -8.71 -5.98 -1.58
CA ALA A 108 -9.55 -6.47 -2.67
C ALA A 108 -9.38 -7.98 -2.86
N ASN A 109 -10.50 -8.69 -2.91
CA ASN A 109 -10.56 -10.08 -3.37
C ASN A 109 -10.77 -10.09 -4.88
N HIS A 110 -10.30 -11.13 -5.56
CA HIS A 110 -10.39 -11.19 -7.01
C HIS A 110 -11.01 -12.49 -7.50
N VAL A 111 -11.88 -12.37 -8.51
CA VAL A 111 -12.33 -13.46 -9.37
C VAL A 111 -11.66 -13.24 -10.73
N LEU A 112 -10.61 -13.99 -10.99
CA LEU A 112 -9.88 -13.92 -12.27
C LEU A 112 -10.56 -14.79 -13.31
N ILE A 113 -10.81 -14.22 -14.50
CA ILE A 113 -11.44 -14.89 -15.64
C ILE A 113 -10.61 -14.68 -16.91
N PRO A 114 -10.80 -15.48 -17.97
CA PRO A 114 -10.11 -15.28 -19.24
C PRO A 114 -10.42 -13.93 -19.89
N GLU A 115 -9.48 -13.34 -20.65
CA GLU A 115 -9.69 -12.09 -21.37
C GLU A 115 -10.88 -12.16 -22.34
N ILE A 116 -11.02 -13.29 -23.04
CA ILE A 116 -12.12 -13.48 -23.98
C ILE A 116 -13.49 -13.38 -23.30
N ARG A 117 -13.60 -13.88 -22.04
CA ARG A 117 -14.84 -13.77 -21.25
C ARG A 117 -15.14 -12.33 -20.87
N VAL A 118 -14.12 -11.52 -20.57
CA VAL A 118 -14.30 -10.07 -20.36
C VAL A 118 -14.93 -9.45 -21.62
N ASN A 119 -14.41 -9.75 -22.81
CA ASN A 119 -14.92 -9.22 -24.05
C ASN A 119 -16.37 -9.67 -24.33
N GLU A 120 -16.69 -10.94 -24.07
CA GLU A 120 -18.04 -11.49 -24.26
C GLU A 120 -19.06 -10.82 -23.33
N VAL A 121 -18.72 -10.65 -22.04
CA VAL A 121 -19.61 -9.99 -21.08
C VAL A 121 -19.80 -8.51 -21.43
N LEU A 122 -18.74 -7.78 -21.77
CA LEU A 122 -18.85 -6.38 -22.23
C LEU A 122 -19.78 -6.25 -23.45
N ALA A 123 -19.67 -7.17 -24.41
CA ALA A 123 -20.53 -7.18 -25.58
C ALA A 123 -21.98 -7.53 -25.22
N GLU A 124 -22.21 -8.45 -24.28
CA GLU A 124 -23.53 -8.84 -23.79
C GLU A 124 -24.27 -7.67 -23.13
N VAL A 125 -23.60 -6.92 -22.27
CA VAL A 125 -24.18 -5.76 -21.56
C VAL A 125 -24.15 -4.47 -22.37
N GLY A 126 -23.44 -4.46 -23.51
CA GLY A 126 -23.38 -3.31 -24.43
C GLY A 126 -22.44 -2.20 -23.96
N VAL A 127 -21.49 -2.49 -23.06
CA VAL A 127 -20.47 -1.55 -22.60
C VAL A 127 -19.31 -1.51 -23.60
N ASN A 128 -18.92 -0.29 -24.02
CA ASN A 128 -17.79 -0.08 -24.91
C ASN A 128 -16.58 0.43 -24.12
N PRO A 129 -15.51 -0.38 -23.91
CA PRO A 129 -14.34 0.03 -23.13
C PRO A 129 -13.55 1.20 -23.74
N ASP A 130 -13.75 1.49 -25.02
CA ASP A 130 -13.09 2.60 -25.71
C ASP A 130 -13.84 3.94 -25.53
N ASN A 131 -15.05 3.91 -24.96
CA ASN A 131 -15.79 5.13 -24.68
C ASN A 131 -15.19 5.87 -23.49
N PRO A 132 -14.69 7.11 -23.62
CA PRO A 132 -14.08 7.85 -22.53
C PRO A 132 -15.05 8.17 -21.38
N ASP A 133 -16.35 8.12 -21.60
CA ASP A 133 -17.39 8.42 -20.62
C ASP A 133 -17.78 7.20 -19.75
N ASP A 134 -17.40 5.99 -20.15
CA ASP A 134 -17.80 4.72 -19.49
C ASP A 134 -16.81 4.25 -18.37
N GLY A 135 -16.15 5.15 -17.68
CA GLY A 135 -15.35 4.83 -16.51
C GLY A 135 -14.13 3.93 -16.77
N MET A 136 -13.84 3.01 -15.83
CA MET A 136 -12.66 2.11 -15.88
C MET A 136 -12.99 0.71 -16.41
N THR A 137 -14.28 0.40 -16.57
CA THR A 137 -14.76 -0.93 -16.94
C THR A 137 -14.28 -1.35 -18.34
N GLY A 138 -13.65 -2.51 -18.39
CA GLY A 138 -13.13 -3.11 -19.62
C GLY A 138 -11.87 -2.45 -20.20
N ARG A 139 -11.35 -1.37 -19.59
CA ARG A 139 -10.12 -0.73 -20.05
C ARG A 139 -8.89 -1.57 -19.67
N TRP A 140 -7.88 -1.44 -20.52
CA TRP A 140 -6.58 -2.03 -20.26
C TRP A 140 -5.81 -1.21 -19.20
N ASN A 141 -5.35 -1.88 -18.16
CA ASN A 141 -4.32 -1.40 -17.26
C ASN A 141 -3.02 -2.15 -17.59
N LEU A 142 -1.96 -1.41 -17.76
CA LEU A 142 -0.61 -1.94 -17.95
C LEU A 142 0.24 -1.52 -16.75
N ASP A 143 0.49 -2.45 -15.86
CA ASP A 143 1.38 -2.23 -14.74
C ASP A 143 2.81 -2.54 -15.14
N VAL A 144 3.73 -1.65 -14.81
CA VAL A 144 5.12 -1.76 -15.25
C VAL A 144 6.09 -1.61 -14.09
N MET A 145 7.10 -2.47 -14.06
CA MET A 145 8.28 -2.30 -13.22
C MET A 145 9.40 -1.68 -14.05
N LEU A 146 9.90 -0.53 -13.62
CA LEU A 146 10.98 0.16 -14.30
C LEU A 146 12.34 -0.43 -13.90
N LYS A 147 13.32 -0.34 -14.81
CA LYS A 147 14.73 -0.71 -14.54
C LYS A 147 15.45 0.29 -13.66
N SER A 148 14.96 1.54 -13.63
CA SER A 148 15.50 2.62 -12.83
C SER A 148 15.12 2.50 -11.35
N ASP A 149 15.81 3.28 -10.51
CA ASP A 149 15.44 3.39 -9.11
C ASP A 149 14.15 4.24 -8.92
N SER A 150 13.56 4.13 -7.73
CA SER A 150 12.31 4.80 -7.37
C SER A 150 12.32 6.33 -7.42
N ARG A 151 13.49 6.97 -7.58
CA ARG A 151 13.63 8.43 -7.55
C ARG A 151 13.20 9.14 -8.82
N HIS A 152 13.04 8.40 -9.93
CA HIS A 152 12.79 8.96 -11.24
C HIS A 152 11.57 8.33 -11.95
N ILE A 153 10.68 7.67 -11.18
CA ILE A 153 9.56 6.90 -11.74
C ILE A 153 8.71 7.74 -12.69
N GLU A 154 8.24 8.91 -12.24
CA GLU A 154 7.38 9.77 -13.06
C GLU A 154 8.08 10.26 -14.33
N ARG A 155 9.36 10.64 -14.21
CA ARG A 155 10.14 11.06 -15.37
C ARG A 155 10.30 9.92 -16.39
N ASP A 156 10.64 8.74 -15.89
CA ASP A 156 10.91 7.60 -16.77
C ASP A 156 9.62 7.04 -17.36
N LEU A 157 8.50 7.12 -16.63
CA LEU A 157 7.18 6.81 -17.16
C LEU A 157 6.77 7.77 -18.29
N ASN A 158 6.93 9.09 -18.08
CA ASN A 158 6.67 10.08 -19.12
C ASN A 158 7.58 9.87 -20.33
N GLN A 159 8.86 9.51 -20.12
CA GLN A 159 9.77 9.19 -21.22
C GLN A 159 9.32 7.97 -22.03
N ILE A 160 8.78 6.93 -21.39
CA ILE A 160 8.20 5.76 -22.08
C ILE A 160 7.01 6.20 -22.94
N LEU A 161 6.11 7.02 -22.41
CA LEU A 161 4.97 7.51 -23.16
C LEU A 161 5.41 8.33 -24.38
N GLU A 162 6.32 9.28 -24.18
CA GLU A 162 6.87 10.12 -25.25
C GLU A 162 7.56 9.29 -26.35
N ASN A 163 8.36 8.27 -25.97
CA ASN A 163 9.03 7.37 -26.92
C ASN A 163 8.04 6.67 -27.87
N HIS A 164 6.81 6.47 -27.40
CA HIS A 164 5.75 5.79 -28.17
C HIS A 164 4.66 6.73 -28.69
N GLY A 165 4.83 8.04 -28.56
CA GLY A 165 3.91 9.05 -29.08
C GLY A 165 2.68 9.30 -28.20
N TYR A 166 2.72 8.88 -26.94
CA TYR A 166 1.68 9.12 -25.94
C TYR A 166 2.08 10.22 -24.95
N GLN A 167 1.11 10.69 -24.17
CA GLN A 167 1.31 11.69 -23.13
C GLN A 167 0.35 11.48 -21.96
N SER A 168 0.69 12.01 -20.79
CA SER A 168 -0.10 11.94 -19.54
C SER A 168 -0.61 13.30 -19.04
N GLU A 169 -0.27 14.41 -19.69
CA GLU A 169 -0.56 15.76 -19.16
C GLU A 169 -1.88 16.35 -19.66
N THR A 170 -2.26 16.05 -20.90
CA THR A 170 -3.42 16.68 -21.55
C THR A 170 -4.31 15.65 -22.22
N ALA A 171 -5.60 15.65 -21.89
CA ALA A 171 -6.57 14.78 -22.52
C ALA A 171 -6.58 14.99 -24.05
N GLY A 172 -6.60 13.90 -24.81
CA GLY A 172 -6.57 13.87 -26.27
C GLY A 172 -6.43 12.43 -26.76
N ASP A 173 -6.38 12.24 -28.07
CA ASP A 173 -6.35 10.91 -28.71
C ASP A 173 -5.13 10.05 -28.32
N ASN A 174 -4.05 10.69 -27.89
CA ASN A 174 -2.81 10.05 -27.43
C ASN A 174 -2.60 10.14 -25.92
N TYR A 175 -3.65 10.43 -25.15
CA TYR A 175 -3.59 10.49 -23.70
C TYR A 175 -3.62 9.08 -23.10
N ILE A 176 -2.71 8.83 -22.15
CA ILE A 176 -2.74 7.66 -21.27
C ILE A 176 -2.68 8.17 -19.85
N ASP A 177 -3.69 7.78 -19.04
CA ASP A 177 -3.68 8.05 -17.62
C ASP A 177 -2.57 7.24 -16.94
N THR A 178 -1.85 7.87 -16.01
CA THR A 178 -0.71 7.26 -15.35
C THR A 178 -0.79 7.42 -13.84
N GLY A 179 -0.47 6.37 -13.13
CA GLY A 179 -0.40 6.36 -11.68
C GLY A 179 0.87 5.68 -11.17
N VAL A 180 1.34 6.09 -10.00
CA VAL A 180 2.45 5.43 -9.31
C VAL A 180 1.91 4.76 -8.06
N ASN A 181 2.19 3.46 -7.91
CA ASN A 181 1.88 2.75 -6.67
C ASN A 181 2.89 3.15 -5.58
N TRP A 182 2.59 4.25 -4.89
CA TRP A 182 3.43 4.79 -3.81
C TRP A 182 3.52 3.85 -2.60
N GLY A 183 2.53 3.00 -2.38
CA GLY A 183 2.57 1.98 -1.32
C GLY A 183 3.68 0.96 -1.54
N TYR A 184 3.74 0.39 -2.75
CA TYR A 184 4.80 -0.52 -3.15
C TYR A 184 6.17 0.16 -3.18
N THR A 185 6.23 1.36 -3.74
CA THR A 185 7.44 2.17 -3.82
C THR A 185 7.94 2.54 -2.42
N GLY A 186 7.05 2.91 -1.50
CA GLY A 186 7.38 3.23 -0.10
C GLY A 186 7.94 2.02 0.67
N ALA A 187 7.40 0.83 0.47
CA ALA A 187 7.93 -0.39 1.06
C ALA A 187 9.36 -0.72 0.57
N ARG A 188 9.66 -0.48 -0.72
CA ARG A 188 11.01 -0.60 -1.27
C ARG A 188 11.95 0.55 -0.89
N MET A 189 11.42 1.78 -0.67
CA MET A 189 12.21 2.92 -0.21
C MET A 189 12.71 2.77 1.22
N SER A 190 12.13 1.87 2.03
CA SER A 190 12.67 1.55 3.35
C SER A 190 14.10 0.99 3.29
N ASP A 191 14.50 0.44 2.15
CA ASP A 191 15.88 -0.01 1.90
C ASP A 191 16.83 1.10 1.42
N ILE A 192 16.29 2.26 1.02
CA ILE A 192 17.08 3.42 0.55
C ILE A 192 16.66 4.65 1.35
N VAL A 193 17.09 4.70 2.60
CA VAL A 193 16.85 5.87 3.45
C VAL A 193 17.60 7.06 2.85
N ASP A 194 16.84 7.99 2.26
CA ASP A 194 17.43 9.24 1.72
C ASP A 194 18.23 9.96 2.80
N PRO A 195 19.53 10.22 2.59
CA PRO A 195 20.37 10.92 3.55
C PRO A 195 19.79 12.27 4.01
N MET A 196 19.04 12.96 3.16
CA MET A 196 18.42 14.24 3.49
C MET A 196 17.25 14.06 4.47
N THR A 197 16.46 13.01 4.33
CA THR A 197 15.39 12.64 5.26
C THR A 197 15.97 12.23 6.62
N VAL A 198 17.07 11.47 6.64
CA VAL A 198 17.79 11.14 7.89
C VAL A 198 18.30 12.38 8.60
N MET A 199 18.92 13.32 7.86
CA MET A 199 19.37 14.59 8.41
C MET A 199 18.22 15.43 8.97
N ALA A 200 17.09 15.48 8.29
CA ALA A 200 15.90 16.20 8.76
C ALA A 200 15.36 15.60 10.06
N ILE A 201 15.20 14.28 10.12
CA ILE A 201 14.76 13.55 11.33
C ILE A 201 15.76 13.74 12.47
N ALA A 202 17.06 13.62 12.21
CA ALA A 202 18.11 13.85 13.19
C ALA A 202 18.08 15.31 13.71
N GLY A 203 17.82 16.28 12.86
CA GLY A 203 17.65 17.67 13.22
C GLY A 203 16.45 17.90 14.16
N VAL A 204 15.31 17.29 13.86
CA VAL A 204 14.11 17.35 14.74
C VAL A 204 14.38 16.70 16.09
N ILE A 205 15.03 15.53 16.12
CA ILE A 205 15.40 14.84 17.38
C ILE A 205 16.35 15.73 18.21
N LEU A 206 17.38 16.31 17.59
CA LEU A 206 18.31 17.24 18.26
C LEU A 206 17.57 18.45 18.85
N LEU A 207 16.61 19.01 18.12
CA LEU A 207 15.82 20.15 18.60
C LEU A 207 14.94 19.76 19.80
N ILE A 208 14.34 18.58 19.80
CA ILE A 208 13.54 18.06 20.92
C ILE A 208 14.44 17.87 22.15
N VAL A 209 15.60 17.22 21.98
CA VAL A 209 16.57 17.01 23.05
C VAL A 209 17.09 18.34 23.61
N PHE A 210 17.40 19.29 22.76
CA PHE A 210 17.88 20.63 23.16
C PHE A 210 16.80 21.40 23.93
N THR A 211 15.54 21.36 23.45
CA THR A 211 14.42 21.99 24.16
C THR A 211 14.19 21.37 25.54
N GLY A 212 14.21 20.03 25.60
CA GLY A 212 14.12 19.31 26.88
C GLY A 212 15.27 19.67 27.83
N TYR A 213 16.50 19.76 27.32
CA TYR A 213 17.66 20.20 28.11
C TYR A 213 17.46 21.62 28.64
N LEU A 214 17.00 22.58 27.82
CA LEU A 214 16.76 23.97 28.27
C LEU A 214 15.70 24.03 29.37
N ILE A 215 14.62 23.27 29.26
CA ILE A 215 13.57 23.21 30.29
C ILE A 215 14.16 22.69 31.62
N ILE A 216 14.84 21.56 31.57
CA ILE A 216 15.49 20.97 32.74
C ILE A 216 16.51 21.94 33.33
N TYR A 217 17.36 22.55 32.51
CA TYR A 217 18.35 23.53 32.94
C TYR A 217 17.72 24.73 33.66
N ASN A 218 16.63 25.31 33.11
CA ASN A 218 15.89 26.41 33.71
C ASN A 218 15.27 26.04 35.05
N VAL A 219 14.65 24.85 35.14
CA VAL A 219 14.07 24.33 36.40
C VAL A 219 15.17 24.15 37.46
N PHE A 220 16.32 23.58 37.08
CA PHE A 220 17.45 23.43 38.00
C PHE A 220 18.03 24.78 38.44
N GLN A 221 18.15 25.77 37.56
CA GLN A 221 18.60 27.10 37.95
C GLN A 221 17.69 27.76 38.99
N ILE A 222 16.38 27.68 38.81
CA ILE A 222 15.39 28.21 39.73
C ILE A 222 15.44 27.47 41.09
N SER A 223 15.53 26.15 41.04
CA SER A 223 15.63 25.31 42.23
C SER A 223 16.88 25.58 43.05
N VAL A 224 18.05 25.64 42.35
CA VAL A 224 19.36 25.96 43.01
C VAL A 224 19.35 27.37 43.60
N ALA A 225 18.76 28.35 42.95
CA ALA A 225 18.64 29.73 43.47
C ALA A 225 17.78 29.76 44.74
N GLY A 226 16.70 28.94 44.83
CA GLY A 226 15.87 28.77 46.03
C GLY A 226 16.65 28.08 47.19
N ASP A 227 17.48 27.11 46.85
CA ASP A 227 18.21 26.31 47.82
C ASP A 227 19.47 26.98 48.36
N ILE A 228 19.96 28.07 47.76
CA ILE A 228 21.15 28.82 48.23
C ILE A 228 21.03 29.25 49.68
N ARG A 229 19.83 29.68 50.09
CA ARG A 229 19.57 30.07 51.52
C ARG A 229 19.64 28.85 52.45
N PHE A 230 19.11 27.71 52.03
CA PHE A 230 19.15 26.46 52.80
C PHE A 230 20.58 25.91 52.94
N TYR A 231 21.36 25.91 51.86
CA TYR A 231 22.76 25.48 51.90
C TYR A 231 23.66 26.49 52.65
N GLY A 232 23.31 27.77 52.63
CA GLY A 232 23.95 28.79 53.47
C GLY A 232 23.75 28.51 54.96
N LEU A 233 22.54 28.18 55.37
CA LEU A 233 22.22 27.79 56.76
C LEU A 233 22.98 26.51 57.20
N LEU A 234 23.04 25.48 56.31
CA LEU A 234 23.82 24.26 56.60
C LEU A 234 25.31 24.56 56.81
N LYS A 235 25.84 25.52 56.12
CA LYS A 235 27.25 25.95 56.27
C LYS A 235 27.50 26.67 57.62
N THR A 236 26.49 27.43 58.12
CA THR A 236 26.61 28.11 59.44
C THR A 236 26.59 27.14 60.61
N ILE A 237 25.97 25.97 60.47
CA ILE A 237 26.01 24.90 61.47
C ILE A 237 27.18 23.94 61.32
N GLY A 238 28.18 24.27 60.45
CA GLY A 238 29.45 23.54 60.37
C GLY A 238 29.53 22.38 59.34
N THR A 239 28.57 22.27 58.39
CA THR A 239 28.69 21.26 57.30
C THR A 239 29.89 21.57 56.40
N THR A 240 30.66 20.52 56.12
CA THR A 240 31.82 20.61 55.24
C THR A 240 31.41 20.62 53.76
N PRO A 241 32.17 21.25 52.85
CA PRO A 241 31.89 21.26 51.43
C PRO A 241 31.76 19.85 50.77
N ARG A 242 32.44 18.85 51.36
CA ARG A 242 32.36 17.46 50.89
C ARG A 242 31.00 16.82 51.24
N GLN A 243 30.45 17.10 52.42
CA GLN A 243 29.15 16.65 52.84
C GLN A 243 28.04 17.28 51.99
N LEU A 244 28.13 18.56 51.70
CA LEU A 244 27.18 19.26 50.87
C LEU A 244 27.14 18.69 49.44
N ARG A 245 28.29 18.45 48.82
CA ARG A 245 28.37 17.80 47.51
C ARG A 245 27.75 16.39 47.52
N ARG A 246 27.90 15.65 48.60
CA ARG A 246 27.31 14.29 48.73
C ARG A 246 25.79 14.34 48.79
N ILE A 247 25.22 15.32 49.48
CA ILE A 247 23.78 15.53 49.59
C ILE A 247 23.21 15.89 48.20
N ILE A 248 23.81 16.85 47.51
CA ILE A 248 23.36 17.29 46.16
C ILE A 248 23.43 16.12 45.18
N ARG A 249 24.50 15.32 45.21
CA ARG A 249 24.62 14.15 44.34
C ARG A 249 23.55 13.07 44.64
N LEU A 250 23.26 12.81 45.87
CA LEU A 250 22.22 11.87 46.28
C LEU A 250 20.83 12.35 45.85
N GLN A 251 20.52 13.63 46.05
CA GLN A 251 19.26 14.22 45.54
C GLN A 251 19.12 14.11 44.02
N ALA A 252 20.19 14.45 43.28
CA ALA A 252 20.17 14.34 41.81
C ALA A 252 19.97 12.89 41.35
N LEU A 253 20.63 11.92 41.98
CA LEU A 253 20.49 10.48 41.69
C LEU A 253 19.11 9.94 42.03
N THR A 254 18.53 10.33 43.14
CA THR A 254 17.18 9.89 43.54
C THR A 254 16.11 10.47 42.61
N LEU A 255 16.22 11.74 42.24
CA LEU A 255 15.30 12.37 41.29
C LEU A 255 15.43 11.78 39.85
N SER A 256 16.65 11.47 39.44
CA SER A 256 16.88 10.81 38.14
C SER A 256 16.29 9.39 38.11
N ALA A 257 16.38 8.64 39.23
CA ALA A 257 15.85 7.28 39.33
C ALA A 257 14.30 7.23 39.39
N VAL A 258 13.68 8.30 39.88
CA VAL A 258 12.20 8.40 39.95
C VAL A 258 11.61 8.99 38.64
N GLY A 259 12.42 9.74 37.92
CA GLY A 259 12.01 10.39 36.65
C GLY A 259 12.18 9.53 35.37
N ILE A 260 12.72 8.31 35.51
CA ILE A 260 12.80 7.30 34.47
C ILE A 260 11.66 6.30 34.67
#